data_aab57d88657f7283874a08784e813f89
#
_entry.id   aab57d88657f7283874a08784e813f89
#
_cell.length_a   1.000
_cell.length_b   1.000
_cell.length_c   1.000
_cell.angle_alpha   90.00
_cell.angle_beta   90.00
_cell.angle_gamma   90.00
#
_symmetry.space_group_name_H-M   'P 1'
#
loop_
_entity.id
_entity.type
_entity.pdbx_description
1 polymer ?
#
loop_
_entity_poly.entity_id
_entity_poly.type
_entity_poly.pdbx_seq_one_letter_code
_entity_poly.pdbx_strand_id
1 'polypeptide(L)' 'MPTDPVGRFLAALDPDHREAVGAKPREEQERLAAAWEEELEEDVELDTLDELSPQAAEAEAARRVLDRESS' A
#
# COMPACT_ATOMS: atom_id res chain seq x y z
N MET A 1 17.44 11.36 -2.70
CA MET A 1 16.66 11.24 -1.49
C MET A 1 15.90 9.95 -1.48
N PRO A 2 16.01 9.19 -0.43
CA PRO A 2 15.22 7.97 -0.35
C PRO A 2 13.74 8.32 -0.27
N THR A 3 12.95 7.53 -0.95
CA THR A 3 11.51 7.73 -0.96
C THR A 3 10.94 7.22 0.35
N ASP A 4 10.10 8.03 0.98
CA ASP A 4 9.45 7.63 2.22
C ASP A 4 8.40 6.56 1.89
N PRO A 5 8.55 5.32 2.38
CA PRO A 5 7.57 4.28 2.09
C PRO A 5 6.16 4.63 2.56
N VAL A 6 6.05 5.35 3.68
CA VAL A 6 4.73 5.78 4.15
C VAL A 6 4.10 6.75 3.15
N GLY A 7 4.88 7.69 2.64
CA GLY A 7 4.37 8.63 1.65
C GLY A 7 3.91 7.93 0.39
N ARG A 8 4.67 6.93 -0.07
CA ARG A 8 4.28 6.17 -1.25
C ARG A 8 3.02 5.36 -1.01
N PHE A 9 2.92 4.74 0.16
CA PHE A 9 1.75 3.98 0.52
C PHE A 9 0.51 4.86 0.54
N LEU A 10 0.63 6.04 1.17
CA LEU A 10 -0.48 6.98 1.23
C LEU A 10 -0.88 7.45 -0.17
N ALA A 11 0.10 7.66 -1.03
CA ALA A 11 -0.19 8.09 -2.40
C ALA A 11 -0.94 7.02 -3.19
N ALA A 12 -0.78 5.75 -2.83
CA ALA A 12 -1.47 4.67 -3.50
C ALA A 12 -2.91 4.51 -3.04
N LEU A 13 -3.27 5.15 -1.92
CA LEU A 13 -4.61 5.05 -1.37
C LEU A 13 -5.54 6.10 -1.96
N ASP A 14 -6.84 5.79 -1.96
CA ASP A 14 -7.83 6.80 -2.30
C ASP A 14 -7.93 7.82 -1.16
N PRO A 15 -8.57 8.97 -1.39
CA PRO A 15 -8.60 10.03 -0.38
C PRO A 15 -9.17 9.60 0.97
N ASP A 16 -10.20 8.77 0.96
CA ASP A 16 -10.82 8.33 2.20
C ASP A 16 -9.88 7.48 3.04
N HIS A 17 -9.22 6.52 2.40
CA HIS A 17 -8.28 5.66 3.12
C HIS A 17 -7.03 6.43 3.51
N ARG A 18 -6.61 7.35 2.66
CA ARG A 18 -5.43 8.17 2.97
C ARG A 18 -5.66 8.97 4.24
N GLU A 19 -6.85 9.53 4.38
CA GLU A 19 -7.18 10.29 5.55
C GLU A 19 -7.23 9.42 6.80
N ALA A 20 -7.83 8.23 6.67
CA ALA A 20 -7.92 7.30 7.78
C ALA A 20 -6.54 6.85 8.25
N VAL A 21 -5.66 6.52 7.32
CA VAL A 21 -4.31 6.08 7.66
C VAL A 21 -3.49 7.24 8.21
N GLY A 22 -3.68 8.44 7.63
CA GLY A 22 -2.97 9.62 8.09
C GLY A 22 -3.28 9.97 9.52
N ALA A 23 -4.45 9.57 10.03
CA ALA A 23 -4.83 9.81 11.41
C ALA A 23 -4.21 8.81 12.38
N LYS A 24 -3.62 7.75 11.87
CA LYS A 24 -2.99 6.74 12.72
C LYS A 24 -1.60 7.18 13.19
N PRO A 25 -1.10 6.62 14.30
CA PRO A 25 0.26 6.91 14.74
C PRO A 25 1.29 6.55 13.67
N ARG A 26 2.40 7.24 13.68
CA ARG A 26 3.46 7.01 12.70
C ARG A 26 3.92 5.55 12.68
N GLU A 27 4.02 4.93 13.83
CA GLU A 27 4.43 3.53 13.91
C GLU A 27 3.49 2.62 13.13
N GLU A 28 2.20 2.86 13.22
CA GLU A 28 1.23 2.07 12.47
C GLU A 28 1.33 2.33 10.99
N GLN A 29 1.52 3.59 10.62
CA GLN A 29 1.70 3.94 9.23
C GLN A 29 2.89 3.22 8.62
N GLU A 30 3.98 3.15 9.37
CA GLU A 30 5.18 2.47 8.90
C GLU A 30 4.97 0.97 8.77
N ARG A 31 4.24 0.39 9.71
CA ARG A 31 3.91 -1.03 9.65
C ARG A 31 3.05 -1.35 8.44
N LEU A 32 2.07 -0.52 8.19
CA LEU A 32 1.20 -0.72 7.03
C LEU A 32 1.97 -0.57 5.73
N ALA A 33 2.85 0.41 5.67
CA ALA A 33 3.66 0.62 4.48
C ALA A 33 4.59 -0.58 4.23
N ALA A 34 5.15 -1.14 5.28
CA ALA A 34 6.01 -2.31 5.14
C ALA A 34 5.23 -3.51 4.63
N ALA A 35 4.03 -3.72 5.15
CA ALA A 35 3.18 -4.80 4.69
C ALA A 35 2.78 -4.60 3.23
N TRP A 36 2.54 -3.36 2.84
CA TRP A 36 2.20 -3.03 1.47
C TRP A 36 3.36 -3.35 0.53
N GLU A 37 4.56 -3.03 0.94
CA GLU A 37 5.73 -3.34 0.13
C GLU A 37 5.90 -4.85 -0.05
N GLU A 38 5.63 -5.61 0.99
CA GLU A 38 5.68 -7.06 0.90
C GLU A 38 4.63 -7.59 -0.07
N GLU A 39 3.43 -7.02 -0.04
CA GLU A 39 2.39 -7.42 -0.97
C GLU A 39 2.80 -7.13 -2.41
N LEU A 40 3.44 -6.00 -2.63
CA LEU A 40 3.91 -5.65 -3.97
C LEU A 40 4.95 -6.65 -4.46
N GLU A 41 5.85 -7.07 -3.59
CA GLU A 41 6.88 -8.03 -3.95
C GLU A 41 6.27 -9.37 -4.32
N GLU A 42 5.27 -9.81 -3.58
CA GLU A 42 4.59 -11.06 -3.88
C GLU A 42 3.85 -10.98 -5.20
N ASP A 43 3.22 -9.85 -5.47
CA ASP A 43 2.49 -9.66 -6.71
C ASP A 43 3.41 -9.68 -7.92
N VAL A 44 4.64 -9.22 -7.76
CA VAL A 44 5.60 -9.21 -8.85
C VAL A 44 5.88 -10.62 -9.38
N GLU A 45 5.75 -11.60 -8.52
CA GLU A 45 6.00 -12.99 -8.91
C GLU A 45 4.85 -13.60 -9.72
N LEU A 46 3.70 -12.94 -9.72
CA LEU A 46 2.56 -13.42 -10.47
C LEU A 46 2.55 -12.81 -11.87
N ASP A 47 2.39 -13.66 -12.86
CA ASP A 47 2.42 -13.23 -14.26
C ASP A 47 1.27 -12.31 -14.63
N THR A 48 0.30 -12.18 -13.76
CA THR A 48 -0.86 -11.36 -14.03
C THR A 48 -0.57 -9.86 -14.04
N LEU A 49 0.62 -9.47 -13.62
CA LEU A 49 0.99 -8.06 -13.58
C LEU A 49 1.04 -7.41 -14.94
N ASP A 50 1.18 -8.18 -15.98
CA ASP A 50 1.23 -7.63 -17.34
C ASP A 50 -0.06 -6.91 -17.71
N GLU A 51 -1.15 -7.25 -17.06
CA GLU A 51 -2.44 -6.68 -17.38
C GLU A 51 -2.80 -5.48 -16.53
N LEU A 52 -2.06 -5.24 -15.46
CA LEU A 52 -2.34 -4.14 -14.56
C LEU A 52 -1.27 -3.07 -14.68
N SER A 53 -1.70 -1.81 -14.68
CA SER A 53 -0.74 -0.73 -14.61
C SER A 53 -0.07 -0.76 -13.23
N PRO A 54 1.17 -0.24 -13.12
CA PRO A 54 1.82 -0.17 -11.81
C PRO A 54 0.99 0.53 -10.75
N GLN A 55 0.28 1.59 -11.15
CA GLN A 55 -0.56 2.32 -10.21
C GLN A 55 -1.71 1.48 -9.71
N ALA A 56 -2.32 0.71 -10.60
CA ALA A 56 -3.43 -0.14 -10.21
C ALA A 56 -2.98 -1.24 -9.27
N ALA A 57 -1.80 -1.81 -9.53
CA ALA A 57 -1.24 -2.85 -8.66
C ALA A 57 -0.94 -2.29 -7.29
N GLU A 58 -0.38 -1.09 -7.22
CA GLU A 58 -0.07 -0.46 -5.95
C GLU A 58 -1.33 -0.17 -5.15
N ALA A 59 -2.36 0.34 -5.82
CA ALA A 59 -3.62 0.65 -5.15
C ALA A 59 -4.29 -0.61 -4.62
N GLU A 60 -4.26 -1.66 -5.40
CA GLU A 60 -4.88 -2.91 -4.99
C GLU A 60 -4.14 -3.53 -3.80
N ALA A 61 -2.81 -3.51 -3.83
CA ALA A 61 -2.03 -4.02 -2.72
C ALA A 61 -2.30 -3.23 -1.45
N ALA A 62 -2.43 -1.91 -1.57
CA ALA A 62 -2.72 -1.06 -0.42
C ALA A 62 -4.09 -1.40 0.17
N ARG A 63 -5.08 -1.62 -0.68
CA ARG A 63 -6.41 -2.00 -0.20
C ARG A 63 -6.41 -3.34 0.50
N ARG A 64 -5.64 -4.30 0.00
CA ARG A 64 -5.53 -5.61 0.65
C ARG A 64 -4.93 -5.48 2.05
N VAL A 65 -3.90 -4.66 2.16
CA VAL A 65 -3.25 -4.45 3.44
C VAL A 65 -4.23 -3.86 4.45
N LEU A 66 -4.97 -2.84 4.03
CA LEU A 66 -5.94 -2.21 4.92
C LEU A 66 -7.07 -3.15 5.29
N ASP A 67 -7.53 -3.94 4.35
CA ASP A 67 -8.59 -4.91 4.60
C ASP A 67 -8.14 -5.95 5.62
N ARG A 68 -6.92 -6.41 5.49
CA ARG A 68 -6.36 -7.39 6.40
C ARG A 68 -6.23 -6.82 7.82
N GLU A 69 -5.82 -5.56 7.92
CA GLU A 69 -5.66 -4.92 9.23
C GLU A 69 -7.00 -4.61 9.89
N SER A 70 -8.03 -4.44 9.09
CA SER A 70 -9.37 -4.14 9.61
C SER A 70 -10.11 -5.38 10.11
N SER A 71 -9.64 -6.54 9.74
CA SER A 71 -10.30 -7.80 10.11
C SER A 71 -10.10 -8.18 11.56
#